data_0c19584520c3dc1020269baf2535494c
#
_entry.id   0c19584520c3dc1020269baf2535494c
#
_cell.length_a   1.000
_cell.length_b   1.000
_cell.length_c   1.000
_cell.angle_alpha   90.00
_cell.angle_beta   90.00
_cell.angle_gamma   90.00
#
_symmetry.space_group_name_H-M   'P 1'
#
loop_
_entity.id
_entity.type
_entity.pdbx_description
1 polymer ?
#
loop_
_entity_poly.entity_id
_entity_poly.type
_entity_poly.pdbx_seq_one_letter_code
_entity_poly.pdbx_strand_id
1 'polypeptide(L)'
;MTSDPSSLLILNGKSAGDDTLREAVTLLRNEGIELHVRVTWEKGDAARYVAEAVELGVATVIAGGGDGTINEVATALVNTTGENVPAMGIIPLGTANDFATSTGVPETLDKALQLAIVGKAVPIDVARVNNQTCFINMATGGFGTRITTETPERMKAALGGVSYVIHGLMRMDTLKADSVEIRGEN
;
A
#
# COMPACT_ATOMS: atom_id res chain seq x y z
N MET A 1 14.24 27.33 14.04
CA MET A 1 12.88 26.79 14.20
C MET A 1 12.83 25.59 13.31
N THR A 2 12.95 24.39 13.87
CA THR A 2 12.70 23.17 13.11
C THR A 2 11.19 23.15 12.84
N SER A 3 10.78 23.34 11.59
CA SER A 3 9.39 23.13 11.19
C SER A 3 9.01 21.70 11.58
N ASP A 4 7.83 21.52 12.17
CA ASP A 4 7.30 20.18 12.41
C ASP A 4 7.32 19.39 11.08
N PRO A 5 7.66 18.10 11.12
CA PRO A 5 7.80 17.32 9.90
C PRO A 5 6.46 17.29 9.14
N SER A 6 6.46 17.86 7.93
CA SER A 6 5.30 17.81 7.04
C SER A 6 5.12 16.41 6.45
N SER A 7 3.88 16.03 6.16
CA SER A 7 3.53 14.72 5.62
C SER A 7 2.56 14.83 4.45
N LEU A 8 2.63 13.86 3.53
CA LEU A 8 1.67 13.75 2.43
C LEU A 8 0.96 12.38 2.50
N LEU A 9 -0.34 12.40 2.73
CA LEU A 9 -1.21 11.23 2.75
C LEU A 9 -1.74 10.94 1.35
N ILE A 10 -1.41 9.76 0.83
CA ILE A 10 -1.93 9.25 -0.43
C ILE A 10 -3.03 8.23 -0.12
N LEU A 11 -4.28 8.58 -0.41
CA LEU A 11 -5.45 7.74 -0.17
C LEU A 11 -5.85 6.98 -1.43
N ASN A 12 -6.21 5.72 -1.25
CA ASN A 12 -6.97 5.00 -2.25
C ASN A 12 -8.34 5.67 -2.45
N GLY A 13 -8.76 5.83 -3.71
CA GLY A 13 -10.04 6.46 -4.05
C GLY A 13 -11.26 5.86 -3.35
N LYS A 14 -11.24 4.56 -3.03
CA LYS A 14 -12.32 3.89 -2.27
C LYS A 14 -12.42 4.38 -0.82
N SER A 15 -11.29 4.78 -0.23
CA SER A 15 -11.22 5.26 1.17
C SER A 15 -11.43 6.77 1.30
N ALA A 16 -11.51 7.51 0.20
CA ALA A 16 -11.64 8.96 0.22
C ALA A 16 -12.98 9.47 0.81
N GLY A 17 -14.00 8.61 0.85
CA GLY A 17 -15.31 8.90 1.43
C GLY A 17 -15.44 8.58 2.93
N ASP A 18 -14.38 8.15 3.59
CA ASP A 18 -14.42 7.81 5.03
C ASP A 18 -14.44 9.08 5.89
N ASP A 19 -15.56 9.29 6.57
CA ASP A 19 -15.76 10.46 7.41
C ASP A 19 -14.88 10.44 8.66
N THR A 20 -14.62 9.27 9.25
CA THR A 20 -13.73 9.12 10.42
C THR A 20 -12.31 9.53 10.07
N LEU A 21 -11.82 9.13 8.91
CA LEU A 21 -10.51 9.54 8.40
C LEU A 21 -10.46 11.05 8.15
N ARG A 22 -11.52 11.62 7.58
CA ARG A 22 -11.61 13.05 7.33
C ARG A 22 -11.58 13.87 8.63
N GLU A 23 -12.30 13.43 9.64
CA GLU A 23 -12.28 14.03 10.98
C GLU A 23 -10.89 13.96 11.61
N ALA A 24 -10.24 12.79 11.56
CA ALA A 24 -8.89 12.61 12.09
C ALA A 24 -7.86 13.53 11.39
N VAL A 25 -7.90 13.64 10.08
CA VAL A 25 -7.04 14.56 9.31
C VAL A 25 -7.32 16.01 9.70
N THR A 26 -8.59 16.39 9.91
CA THR A 26 -8.97 17.74 10.30
C THR A 26 -8.45 18.08 11.71
N LEU A 27 -8.56 17.15 12.66
CA LEU A 27 -8.02 17.33 14.01
C LEU A 27 -6.51 17.54 14.00
N LEU A 28 -5.75 16.70 13.28
CA LEU A 28 -4.30 16.85 13.16
C LEU A 28 -3.88 18.20 12.58
N ARG A 29 -4.59 18.68 11.56
CA ARG A 29 -4.34 20.01 10.99
C ARG A 29 -4.65 21.15 11.98
N ASN A 30 -5.70 21.01 12.80
CA ASN A 30 -6.03 21.97 13.85
C ASN A 30 -4.98 21.99 14.98
N GLU A 31 -4.27 20.88 15.19
CA GLU A 31 -3.13 20.76 16.10
C GLU A 31 -1.83 21.34 15.50
N GLY A 32 -1.87 21.83 14.28
CA GLY A 32 -0.73 22.48 13.61
C GLY A 32 0.11 21.52 12.76
N ILE A 33 -0.29 20.25 12.60
CA ILE A 33 0.42 19.29 11.77
C ILE A 33 0.20 19.61 10.30
N GLU A 34 1.28 19.83 9.56
CA GLU A 34 1.22 20.05 8.12
C GLU A 34 1.02 18.72 7.39
N LEU A 35 -0.25 18.43 7.06
CA LEU A 35 -0.67 17.19 6.40
C LEU A 35 -1.38 17.48 5.08
N HIS A 36 -0.69 17.21 3.97
CA HIS A 36 -1.26 17.21 2.63
C HIS A 36 -2.05 15.93 2.37
N VAL A 37 -3.12 16.00 1.57
CA VAL A 37 -3.91 14.81 1.20
C VAL A 37 -4.06 14.76 -0.30
N ARG A 38 -3.82 13.59 -0.88
CA ARG A 38 -4.05 13.26 -2.29
C ARG A 38 -4.85 11.98 -2.39
N VAL A 39 -5.68 11.88 -3.40
CA VAL A 39 -6.54 10.72 -3.65
C VAL A 39 -6.19 10.14 -5.00
N THR A 40 -5.87 8.84 -5.03
CA THR A 40 -5.60 8.15 -6.28
C THR A 40 -6.90 7.88 -7.04
N TRP A 41 -6.90 8.17 -8.32
CA TRP A 41 -8.01 7.96 -9.24
C TRP A 41 -7.67 6.89 -10.27
N GLU A 42 -6.45 6.92 -10.80
CA GLU A 42 -5.99 6.05 -11.87
C GLU A 42 -4.57 5.51 -11.63
N LYS A 43 -4.20 4.55 -12.46
CA LYS A 43 -2.86 3.94 -12.40
C LYS A 43 -1.78 5.01 -12.66
N GLY A 44 -0.78 5.03 -11.80
CA GLY A 44 0.32 5.99 -11.86
C GLY A 44 0.18 7.18 -10.92
N ASP A 45 -1.00 7.41 -10.33
CA ASP A 45 -1.22 8.51 -9.39
C ASP A 45 -0.32 8.41 -8.16
N ALA A 46 -0.10 7.21 -7.63
CA ALA A 46 0.80 7.02 -6.50
C ALA A 46 2.22 7.52 -6.81
N ALA A 47 2.75 7.21 -7.99
CA ALA A 47 4.06 7.67 -8.41
C ALA A 47 4.11 9.20 -8.59
N ARG A 48 3.06 9.78 -9.17
CA ARG A 48 2.94 11.24 -9.33
C ARG A 48 2.93 11.96 -7.98
N TYR A 49 2.16 11.44 -7.01
CA TYR A 49 2.07 12.05 -5.68
C TYR A 49 3.33 11.84 -4.83
N VAL A 50 4.05 10.73 -5.03
CA VAL A 50 5.36 10.55 -4.41
C VAL A 50 6.36 11.57 -4.97
N ALA A 51 6.35 11.82 -6.28
CA ALA A 51 7.20 12.86 -6.88
C ALA A 51 6.84 14.25 -6.32
N GLU A 52 5.56 14.59 -6.20
CA GLU A 52 5.09 15.82 -5.55
C GLU A 52 5.57 15.91 -4.10
N ALA A 53 5.51 14.83 -3.34
CA ALA A 53 5.97 14.78 -1.95
C ALA A 53 7.48 15.10 -1.83
N VAL A 54 8.28 14.61 -2.77
CA VAL A 54 9.72 14.93 -2.85
C VAL A 54 9.94 16.41 -3.17
N GLU A 55 9.18 16.97 -4.12
CA GLU A 55 9.25 18.38 -4.48
C GLU A 55 8.85 19.29 -3.31
N LEU A 56 7.84 18.89 -2.54
CA LEU A 56 7.40 19.60 -1.33
C LEU A 56 8.39 19.44 -0.16
N GLY A 57 9.30 18.49 -0.22
CA GLY A 57 10.26 18.22 0.83
C GLY A 57 9.64 17.64 2.10
N VAL A 58 8.51 16.91 1.98
CA VAL A 58 7.85 16.31 3.15
C VAL A 58 8.73 15.20 3.75
N ALA A 59 8.67 15.05 5.07
CA ALA A 59 9.43 14.02 5.77
C ALA A 59 8.83 12.62 5.58
N THR A 60 7.50 12.52 5.42
CA THR A 60 6.80 11.25 5.36
C THR A 60 5.73 11.25 4.27
N VAL A 61 5.71 10.19 3.45
CA VAL A 61 4.58 9.83 2.59
C VAL A 61 3.78 8.75 3.27
N ILE A 62 2.50 9.00 3.52
CA ILE A 62 1.61 8.06 4.21
C ILE A 62 0.75 7.35 3.17
N ALA A 63 0.87 6.02 3.09
CA ALA A 63 0.04 5.18 2.23
C ALA A 63 -1.26 4.81 2.97
N GLY A 64 -2.39 5.39 2.55
CA GLY A 64 -3.72 5.10 3.11
C GLY A 64 -4.53 4.19 2.19
N GLY A 65 -4.55 2.90 2.48
CA GLY A 65 -5.23 1.90 1.65
C GLY A 65 -4.91 0.47 2.07
N GLY A 66 -5.21 -0.50 1.21
CA GLY A 66 -4.80 -1.90 1.38
C GLY A 66 -3.42 -2.19 0.78
N ASP A 67 -3.02 -3.47 0.78
CA ASP A 67 -1.69 -3.93 0.33
C ASP A 67 -1.32 -3.45 -1.08
N GLY A 68 -2.28 -3.34 -1.99
CA GLY A 68 -2.05 -2.80 -3.34
C GLY A 68 -1.58 -1.34 -3.31
N THR A 69 -2.27 -0.47 -2.56
CA THR A 69 -1.90 0.94 -2.41
C THR A 69 -0.54 1.09 -1.74
N ILE A 70 -0.30 0.32 -0.68
CA ILE A 70 0.97 0.30 0.05
C ILE A 70 2.10 -0.10 -0.90
N ASN A 71 1.91 -1.15 -1.72
CA ASN A 71 2.91 -1.59 -2.70
C ASN A 71 3.16 -0.56 -3.81
N GLU A 72 2.13 0.14 -4.30
CA GLU A 72 2.27 1.21 -5.29
C GLU A 72 3.10 2.38 -4.76
N VAL A 73 2.83 2.83 -3.52
CA VAL A 73 3.57 3.90 -2.87
C VAL A 73 5.02 3.47 -2.60
N ALA A 74 5.23 2.26 -2.05
CA ALA A 74 6.56 1.71 -1.82
C ALA A 74 7.38 1.60 -3.11
N THR A 75 6.76 1.10 -4.19
CA THR A 75 7.39 1.02 -5.51
C THR A 75 7.80 2.40 -6.03
N ALA A 76 6.95 3.41 -5.84
CA ALA A 76 7.25 4.77 -6.24
C ALA A 76 8.43 5.34 -5.45
N LEU A 77 8.47 5.15 -4.13
CA LEU A 77 9.56 5.60 -3.26
C LEU A 77 10.89 4.92 -3.64
N VAL A 78 10.90 3.61 -3.87
CA VAL A 78 12.11 2.86 -4.28
C VAL A 78 12.64 3.31 -5.63
N ASN A 79 11.78 3.77 -6.53
CA ASN A 79 12.18 4.29 -7.85
C ASN A 79 12.52 5.78 -7.82
N THR A 80 12.33 6.44 -6.70
CA THR A 80 12.72 7.85 -6.52
C THR A 80 14.24 7.96 -6.42
N THR A 81 14.82 8.89 -7.17
CA THR A 81 16.25 9.20 -7.12
C THR A 81 16.49 10.47 -6.32
N GLY A 82 17.53 10.51 -5.52
CA GLY A 82 17.90 11.68 -4.72
C GLY A 82 18.23 11.33 -3.28
N GLU A 83 18.76 12.31 -2.54
CA GLU A 83 19.21 12.10 -1.15
C GLU A 83 18.07 12.24 -0.12
N ASN A 84 16.98 12.94 -0.49
CA ASN A 84 15.88 13.26 0.42
C ASN A 84 14.60 12.47 0.06
N VAL A 85 14.67 11.14 0.06
CA VAL A 85 13.50 10.30 -0.14
C VAL A 85 12.69 10.25 1.16
N PRO A 86 11.40 10.60 1.15
CA PRO A 86 10.55 10.55 2.34
C PRO A 86 10.46 9.14 2.95
N ALA A 87 10.30 9.05 4.25
CA ALA A 87 9.90 7.81 4.89
C ALA A 87 8.47 7.42 4.48
N MET A 88 8.13 6.11 4.57
CA MET A 88 6.77 5.64 4.33
C MET A 88 6.03 5.38 5.63
N GLY A 89 4.92 6.08 5.84
CA GLY A 89 3.92 5.75 6.85
C GLY A 89 2.80 4.89 6.25
N ILE A 90 2.03 4.19 7.10
CA ILE A 90 0.95 3.30 6.64
C ILE A 90 -0.31 3.52 7.46
N ILE A 91 -1.45 3.65 6.77
CA ILE A 91 -2.79 3.57 7.36
C ILE A 91 -3.50 2.39 6.70
N PRO A 92 -3.75 1.29 7.43
CA PRO A 92 -4.34 0.06 6.88
C PRO A 92 -5.85 0.24 6.68
N LEU A 93 -6.27 0.56 5.45
CA LEU A 93 -7.67 0.76 5.06
C LEU A 93 -8.17 -0.31 4.08
N GLY A 94 -7.45 -1.39 3.93
CA GLY A 94 -7.81 -2.53 3.10
C GLY A 94 -8.54 -3.63 3.87
N THR A 95 -8.79 -4.75 3.19
CA THR A 95 -9.46 -5.91 3.78
C THR A 95 -8.48 -6.86 4.48
N ALA A 96 -7.34 -7.14 3.89
CA ALA A 96 -6.33 -8.07 4.44
C ALA A 96 -5.27 -7.32 5.27
N ASN A 97 -4.68 -6.25 4.70
CA ASN A 97 -3.64 -5.44 5.33
C ASN A 97 -2.45 -6.28 5.84
N ASP A 98 -2.07 -7.29 5.06
CA ASP A 98 -1.07 -8.29 5.45
C ASP A 98 0.28 -7.67 5.77
N PHE A 99 0.71 -6.69 4.97
CA PHE A 99 1.98 -6.00 5.21
C PHE A 99 1.95 -5.17 6.49
N ALA A 100 0.88 -4.40 6.72
CA ALA A 100 0.71 -3.60 7.93
C ALA A 100 0.71 -4.49 9.17
N THR A 101 -0.02 -5.61 9.14
CA THR A 101 -0.09 -6.59 10.23
C THR A 101 1.29 -7.20 10.51
N SER A 102 2.02 -7.63 9.47
CA SER A 102 3.33 -8.28 9.62
C SER A 102 4.41 -7.33 10.16
N THR A 103 4.27 -6.04 9.92
CA THR A 103 5.19 -5.00 10.41
C THR A 103 4.75 -4.35 11.71
N GLY A 104 3.64 -4.81 12.32
CA GLY A 104 3.15 -4.31 13.60
C GLY A 104 2.52 -2.92 13.55
N VAL A 105 2.07 -2.47 12.37
CA VAL A 105 1.31 -1.22 12.24
C VAL A 105 -0.05 -1.39 12.94
N PRO A 106 -0.46 -0.45 13.81
CA PRO A 106 -1.75 -0.53 14.50
C PRO A 106 -2.94 -0.55 13.51
N GLU A 107 -3.96 -1.36 13.83
CA GLU A 107 -5.18 -1.43 13.00
C GLU A 107 -6.09 -0.22 13.18
N THR A 108 -6.05 0.43 14.35
CA THR A 108 -6.89 1.59 14.63
C THR A 108 -6.32 2.85 13.98
N LEU A 109 -7.20 3.61 13.36
CA LEU A 109 -6.86 4.77 12.55
C LEU A 109 -6.03 5.82 13.31
N ASP A 110 -6.41 6.14 14.52
CA ASP A 110 -5.75 7.11 15.39
C ASP A 110 -4.29 6.72 15.69
N LYS A 111 -4.07 5.45 16.06
CA LYS A 111 -2.73 4.93 16.36
C LYS A 111 -1.87 4.78 15.10
N ALA A 112 -2.48 4.37 13.98
CA ALA A 112 -1.76 4.27 12.71
C ALA A 112 -1.31 5.65 12.22
N LEU A 113 -2.18 6.66 12.30
CA LEU A 113 -1.85 8.04 11.98
C LEU A 113 -0.76 8.60 12.90
N GLN A 114 -0.89 8.38 14.20
CA GLN A 114 0.14 8.80 15.16
C GLN A 114 1.48 8.16 14.83
N LEU A 115 1.51 6.83 14.58
CA LEU A 115 2.74 6.13 14.22
C LEU A 115 3.34 6.69 12.92
N ALA A 116 2.50 6.95 11.91
CA ALA A 116 2.94 7.46 10.62
C ALA A 116 3.55 8.88 10.69
N ILE A 117 3.08 9.71 11.62
CA ILE A 117 3.52 11.12 11.76
C ILE A 117 4.73 11.24 12.69
N VAL A 118 4.71 10.57 13.85
CA VAL A 118 5.75 10.75 14.88
C VAL A 118 6.61 9.52 15.11
N GLY A 119 6.34 8.42 14.44
CA GLY A 119 7.08 7.18 14.56
C GLY A 119 8.49 7.29 14.01
N LYS A 120 9.37 6.43 14.52
CA LYS A 120 10.74 6.32 14.00
C LYS A 120 10.73 5.41 12.77
N ALA A 121 11.18 5.92 11.62
CA ALA A 121 11.35 5.10 10.42
C ALA A 121 12.42 4.02 10.64
N VAL A 122 12.14 2.83 10.11
CA VAL A 122 13.07 1.69 10.11
C VAL A 122 13.27 1.22 8.66
N PRO A 123 14.48 0.79 8.28
CA PRO A 123 14.71 0.26 6.94
C PRO A 123 13.95 -1.06 6.74
N ILE A 124 13.41 -1.24 5.55
CA ILE A 124 12.80 -2.49 5.10
C ILE A 124 13.37 -2.89 3.74
N ASP A 125 13.44 -4.18 3.49
CA ASP A 125 13.83 -4.69 2.18
C ASP A 125 12.65 -4.63 1.19
N VAL A 126 12.96 -4.27 -0.05
CA VAL A 126 12.01 -4.31 -1.17
C VAL A 126 12.55 -5.23 -2.23
N ALA A 127 11.80 -6.27 -2.55
CA ALA A 127 12.20 -7.20 -3.61
C ALA A 127 11.80 -6.67 -4.99
N ARG A 128 12.64 -6.95 -5.99
CA ARG A 128 12.41 -6.58 -7.38
C ARG A 128 12.53 -7.79 -8.29
N VAL A 129 11.50 -8.06 -9.09
CA VAL A 129 11.48 -9.16 -10.06
C VAL A 129 11.79 -8.62 -11.44
N ASN A 130 12.75 -9.27 -12.12
CA ASN A 130 13.19 -8.96 -13.49
C ASN A 130 13.53 -7.47 -13.70
N ASN A 131 14.03 -6.80 -12.68
CA ASN A 131 14.33 -5.35 -12.68
C ASN A 131 13.14 -4.44 -13.02
N GLN A 132 11.91 -4.92 -12.93
CA GLN A 132 10.71 -4.20 -13.35
C GLN A 132 9.68 -4.05 -12.23
N THR A 133 9.33 -5.14 -11.56
CA THR A 133 8.21 -5.17 -10.61
C THR A 133 8.72 -5.26 -9.20
N CYS A 134 8.38 -4.28 -8.37
CA CYS A 134 8.67 -4.29 -6.94
C CYS A 134 7.52 -4.91 -6.14
N PHE A 135 7.86 -5.58 -5.06
CA PHE A 135 6.91 -6.02 -4.05
C PHE A 135 7.55 -5.99 -2.66
N ILE A 136 6.73 -5.72 -1.64
CA ILE A 136 7.16 -5.55 -0.25
C ILE A 136 6.63 -6.63 0.69
N ASN A 137 5.70 -7.46 0.22
CA ASN A 137 5.10 -8.51 1.04
C ASN A 137 5.35 -9.89 0.39
N MET A 138 4.55 -10.23 -0.61
CA MET A 138 4.59 -11.56 -1.22
C MET A 138 4.34 -11.48 -2.72
N ALA A 139 5.11 -12.24 -3.49
CA ALA A 139 4.82 -12.52 -4.89
C ALA A 139 4.37 -13.97 -5.03
N THR A 140 3.24 -14.19 -5.68
CA THR A 140 2.67 -15.53 -5.90
C THR A 140 2.50 -15.79 -7.38
N GLY A 141 2.60 -17.07 -7.76
CA GLY A 141 2.40 -17.53 -9.12
C GLY A 141 1.64 -18.86 -9.19
N GLY A 142 1.37 -19.33 -10.42
CA GLY A 142 0.75 -20.63 -10.64
C GLY A 142 -0.77 -20.64 -10.48
N PHE A 143 -1.30 -21.79 -10.05
CA PHE A 143 -2.76 -22.02 -9.97
C PHE A 143 -3.48 -21.04 -9.05
N GLY A 144 -2.91 -20.74 -7.90
CA GLY A 144 -3.50 -19.78 -6.94
C GLY A 144 -3.68 -18.39 -7.54
N THR A 145 -2.68 -17.91 -8.29
CA THR A 145 -2.77 -16.62 -8.98
C THR A 145 -3.84 -16.62 -10.07
N ARG A 146 -3.99 -17.71 -10.82
CA ARG A 146 -5.06 -17.85 -11.82
C ARG A 146 -6.44 -17.76 -11.18
N ILE A 147 -6.64 -18.42 -10.03
CA ILE A 147 -7.92 -18.33 -9.29
C ILE A 147 -8.23 -16.88 -8.94
N THR A 148 -7.26 -16.15 -8.39
CA THR A 148 -7.48 -14.77 -7.96
C THR A 148 -7.73 -13.80 -9.12
N THR A 149 -7.03 -13.98 -10.24
CA THR A 149 -7.18 -13.11 -11.42
C THR A 149 -8.39 -13.46 -12.27
N GLU A 150 -8.75 -14.75 -12.38
CA GLU A 150 -9.85 -15.23 -13.22
C GLU A 150 -11.21 -15.27 -12.50
N THR A 151 -11.26 -15.08 -11.17
CA THR A 151 -12.53 -15.04 -10.43
C THR A 151 -13.34 -13.81 -10.87
N PRO A 152 -14.57 -14.00 -11.38
CA PRO A 152 -15.42 -12.92 -11.86
C PRO A 152 -15.71 -11.86 -10.77
N GLU A 153 -15.65 -10.59 -11.13
CA GLU A 153 -15.92 -9.48 -10.20
C GLU A 153 -17.29 -9.56 -9.51
N ARG A 154 -18.31 -10.04 -10.23
CA ARG A 154 -19.66 -10.27 -9.68
C ARG A 154 -19.65 -11.29 -8.56
N MET A 155 -18.82 -12.33 -8.68
CA MET A 155 -18.69 -13.39 -7.70
C MET A 155 -17.89 -12.91 -6.46
N LYS A 156 -16.86 -12.08 -6.67
CA LYS A 156 -16.14 -11.40 -5.60
C LYS A 156 -17.06 -10.46 -4.81
N ALA A 157 -17.88 -9.69 -5.49
CA ALA A 157 -18.82 -8.77 -4.87
C ALA A 157 -19.93 -9.47 -4.05
N ALA A 158 -20.40 -10.66 -4.50
CA ALA A 158 -21.46 -11.39 -3.85
C ALA A 158 -21.01 -12.27 -2.69
N LEU A 159 -19.84 -12.89 -2.78
CA LEU A 159 -19.39 -13.96 -1.90
C LEU A 159 -18.06 -13.63 -1.16
N GLY A 160 -17.47 -12.47 -1.42
CA GLY A 160 -16.21 -12.06 -0.80
C GLY A 160 -15.10 -13.12 -0.96
N GLY A 161 -14.37 -13.40 0.11
CA GLY A 161 -13.28 -14.38 0.11
C GLY A 161 -13.70 -15.81 -0.24
N VAL A 162 -14.96 -16.20 0.02
CA VAL A 162 -15.49 -17.54 -0.32
C VAL A 162 -15.54 -17.76 -1.83
N SER A 163 -15.65 -16.69 -2.62
CA SER A 163 -15.64 -16.77 -4.09
C SER A 163 -14.38 -17.44 -4.64
N TYR A 164 -13.23 -17.22 -4.03
CA TYR A 164 -11.96 -17.83 -4.44
C TYR A 164 -11.93 -19.34 -4.18
N VAL A 165 -12.51 -19.77 -3.06
CA VAL A 165 -12.60 -21.21 -2.72
C VAL A 165 -13.50 -21.92 -3.73
N ILE A 166 -14.68 -21.37 -4.00
CA ILE A 166 -15.63 -21.94 -4.96
C ILE A 166 -15.02 -21.99 -6.37
N HIS A 167 -14.41 -20.87 -6.82
CA HIS A 167 -13.77 -20.82 -8.13
C HIS A 167 -12.59 -21.77 -8.22
N GLY A 168 -11.78 -21.89 -7.15
CA GLY A 168 -10.69 -22.86 -7.06
C GLY A 168 -11.16 -24.30 -7.19
N LEU A 169 -12.22 -24.67 -6.49
CA LEU A 169 -12.83 -26.01 -6.60
C LEU A 169 -13.37 -26.30 -8.01
N MET A 170 -14.00 -25.32 -8.66
CA MET A 170 -14.50 -25.46 -10.03
C MET A 170 -13.40 -25.61 -11.09
N ARG A 171 -12.17 -25.21 -10.77
CA ARG A 171 -11.02 -25.23 -11.69
C ARG A 171 -9.99 -26.29 -11.32
N MET A 172 -10.27 -27.18 -10.38
CA MET A 172 -9.34 -28.25 -9.97
C MET A 172 -8.94 -29.19 -11.13
N ASP A 173 -9.82 -29.34 -12.10
CA ASP A 173 -9.55 -30.13 -13.32
C ASP A 173 -8.47 -29.49 -14.23
N THR A 174 -8.21 -28.20 -14.06
CA THR A 174 -7.19 -27.46 -14.82
C THR A 174 -5.84 -27.38 -14.11
N LEU A 175 -5.68 -28.04 -12.97
CA LEU A 175 -4.42 -28.11 -12.24
C LEU A 175 -3.30 -28.68 -13.11
N LYS A 176 -2.28 -27.88 -13.39
CA LYS A 176 -1.05 -28.30 -14.04
C LYS A 176 0.12 -27.90 -13.17
N ALA A 177 1.13 -28.75 -13.09
CA ALA A 177 2.38 -28.40 -12.44
C ALA A 177 3.10 -27.33 -13.29
N ASP A 178 3.41 -26.20 -12.68
CA ASP A 178 4.24 -25.17 -13.30
C ASP A 178 5.69 -25.38 -12.81
N SER A 179 6.66 -25.31 -13.72
CA SER A 179 8.09 -25.31 -13.37
C SER A 179 8.59 -23.88 -13.33
N VAL A 180 9.14 -23.47 -12.19
CA VAL A 180 9.64 -22.10 -11.97
C VAL A 180 11.10 -22.18 -11.55
N GLU A 181 11.95 -21.40 -12.20
CA GLU A 181 13.33 -21.19 -11.78
C GLU A 181 13.45 -19.80 -11.15
N ILE A 182 13.92 -19.73 -9.91
CA ILE A 182 14.18 -18.48 -9.20
C ILE A 182 15.69 -18.33 -9.09
N ARG A 183 16.23 -17.24 -9.65
CA ARG A 183 17.63 -16.86 -9.50
C ARG A 183 17.70 -15.61 -8.66
N GLY A 184 18.36 -15.67 -7.51
CA GLY A 184 18.65 -14.52 -6.67
C GLY A 184 20.08 -14.03 -6.92
N GLU A 185 20.30 -12.74 -6.73
CA GLU A 185 21.64 -12.18 -6.61
C GLU A 185 22.12 -12.42 -5.15
N ASN A 186 23.35 -12.94 -5.01
CA ASN A 186 24.01 -13.13 -3.71
C ASN A 186 24.69 -11.84 -3.26
#